data_b689042686ce5efbf6196a0d137f491e
#
_entry.id   b689042686ce5efbf6196a0d137f491e
#
_cell.length_a   1.000
_cell.length_b   1.000
_cell.length_c   1.000
_cell.angle_alpha   90.00
_cell.angle_beta   90.00
_cell.angle_gamma   90.00
#
_symmetry.space_group_name_H-M   'P 1'
#
loop_
_entity.id
_entity.type
_entity.pdbx_description
1 polymer ?
#
loop_
_entity_poly.entity_id
_entity_poly.type
_entity_poly.pdbx_seq_one_letter_code
_entity_poly.pdbx_strand_id
1 'polypeptide(L)'
;MKRKNIIPYRIKQARISRGYSMGELADLLGITRSSISQYELGTIKPSDFIIGQLSSILKYRVSFFYKPLPENTSANSAVYFRSQRSTTKKAKNAAREKLSIFREINNYLLQYVDFPKANLPVFEGYNINRELSLEDIENIAMQVREFWQLGIGPIDNLTAILQKNGIMISVMDLNNKKIDAFSVWYDSIPYIYISTDKYSNARLRFDLAHELGHLILHNNVFNNEDLENKVIFKRIEQEADWFAAAFLLPEISFEKDIYSTSINHFIQLKKKWKASIGSMLYRCEDLNLLSPNQIKYLKDQMTYNRYWKKEPLDEQIPLERPFLHKQAFNLILDNHLTTPEEVLDSIGCDAEEIEEYSFLEPGTLQPSIPENVIRLKVTSTQNIINFSKF
;
A
#
# COMPACT_ATOMS: atom_id res chain seq x y z
N MET A 1 26.74 29.16 -5.00
CA MET A 1 25.61 28.22 -4.83
C MET A 1 24.31 28.96 -5.06
N LYS A 2 23.51 28.59 -6.09
CA LYS A 2 22.15 29.14 -6.24
C LYS A 2 21.34 28.67 -5.03
N ARG A 3 20.78 29.59 -4.25
CA ARG A 3 19.84 29.24 -3.14
C ARG A 3 18.68 28.46 -3.77
N LYS A 4 18.55 27.19 -3.42
CA LYS A 4 17.37 26.40 -3.81
C LYS A 4 16.14 27.10 -3.22
N ASN A 5 15.10 27.28 -4.05
CA ASN A 5 13.85 27.86 -3.58
C ASN A 5 12.97 26.80 -2.97
N ILE A 6 12.26 27.13 -1.89
CA ILE A 6 11.23 26.27 -1.32
C ILE A 6 10.14 26.04 -2.35
N ILE A 7 9.66 24.82 -2.44
CA ILE A 7 8.52 24.43 -3.27
C ILE A 7 7.25 24.46 -2.42
N PRO A 8 6.36 25.45 -2.60
CA PRO A 8 5.19 25.63 -1.73
C PRO A 8 4.31 24.39 -1.61
N TYR A 9 4.10 23.66 -2.70
CA TYR A 9 3.33 22.43 -2.71
C TYR A 9 3.92 21.36 -1.79
N ARG A 10 5.24 21.30 -1.56
CA ARG A 10 5.87 20.35 -0.66
C ARG A 10 5.44 20.55 0.80
N ILE A 11 5.18 21.79 1.21
CA ILE A 11 4.64 22.09 2.54
C ILE A 11 3.23 21.51 2.66
N LYS A 12 2.39 21.77 1.66
CA LYS A 12 1.03 21.22 1.57
C LYS A 12 1.03 19.69 1.55
N GLN A 13 1.89 19.09 0.73
CA GLN A 13 2.06 17.64 0.61
C GLN A 13 2.41 17.01 1.97
N ALA A 14 3.44 17.52 2.63
CA ALA A 14 3.87 17.03 3.94
C ALA A 14 2.77 17.16 5.00
N ARG A 15 2.05 18.29 5.03
CA ARG A 15 0.92 18.46 5.96
C ARG A 15 -0.20 17.47 5.69
N ILE A 16 -0.61 17.31 4.44
CA ILE A 16 -1.73 16.44 4.06
C ILE A 16 -1.38 14.98 4.33
N SER A 17 -0.16 14.53 3.99
CA SER A 17 0.29 13.14 4.21
C SER A 17 0.26 12.76 5.71
N ARG A 18 0.51 13.72 6.60
CA ARG A 18 0.38 13.53 8.06
C ARG A 18 -1.05 13.72 8.57
N GLY A 19 -1.99 14.05 7.69
CA GLY A 19 -3.39 14.23 8.04
C GLY A 19 -3.70 15.51 8.81
N TYR A 20 -2.81 16.52 8.81
CA TYR A 20 -3.09 17.79 9.47
C TYR A 20 -3.94 18.73 8.61
N SER A 21 -4.89 19.41 9.23
CA SER A 21 -5.50 20.62 8.68
C SER A 21 -4.53 21.80 8.77
N MET A 22 -4.79 22.87 8.03
CA MET A 22 -4.00 24.10 8.14
C MET A 22 -4.04 24.71 9.57
N GLY A 23 -5.18 24.57 10.28
CA GLY A 23 -5.33 25.03 11.65
C GLY A 23 -4.49 24.22 12.62
N GLU A 24 -4.63 22.88 12.60
CA GLU A 24 -3.84 21.99 13.45
C GLU A 24 -2.33 22.20 13.29
N LEU A 25 -1.85 22.36 12.05
CA LEU A 25 -0.43 22.64 11.82
C LEU A 25 -0.01 24.05 12.30
N ALA A 26 -0.88 25.05 12.13
CA ALA A 26 -0.64 26.40 12.60
C ALA A 26 -0.51 26.46 14.12
N ASP A 27 -1.41 25.75 14.83
CA ASP A 27 -1.37 25.64 16.30
C ASP A 27 -0.07 25.00 16.80
N LEU A 28 0.39 23.91 16.14
CA LEU A 28 1.66 23.25 16.46
C LEU A 28 2.89 24.14 16.23
N LEU A 29 2.82 25.04 15.25
CA LEU A 29 3.90 25.98 14.93
C LEU A 29 3.82 27.30 15.70
N GLY A 30 2.75 27.56 16.44
CA GLY A 30 2.51 28.82 17.12
C GLY A 30 2.32 30.02 16.18
N ILE A 31 1.75 29.79 14.97
CA ILE A 31 1.49 30.80 13.95
C ILE A 31 0.02 30.80 13.51
N THR A 32 -0.37 31.73 12.62
CA THR A 32 -1.74 31.80 12.15
C THR A 32 -2.04 30.78 11.01
N ARG A 33 -3.29 30.32 10.91
CA ARG A 33 -3.76 29.54 9.75
C ARG A 33 -3.50 30.25 8.42
N SER A 34 -3.61 31.59 8.42
CA SER A 34 -3.32 32.42 7.23
C SER A 34 -1.86 32.29 6.81
N SER A 35 -0.92 32.24 7.74
CA SER A 35 0.50 32.04 7.46
C SER A 35 0.75 30.69 6.75
N ILE A 36 0.13 29.59 7.22
CA ILE A 36 0.22 28.29 6.55
C ILE A 36 -0.30 28.38 5.12
N SER A 37 -1.48 28.99 4.94
CA SER A 37 -2.06 29.18 3.59
C SER A 37 -1.13 29.95 2.66
N GLN A 38 -0.51 31.01 3.14
CA GLN A 38 0.42 31.81 2.39
C GLN A 38 1.72 31.07 2.02
N TYR A 39 2.22 30.21 2.91
CA TYR A 39 3.36 29.32 2.65
C TYR A 39 3.02 28.29 1.56
N GLU A 40 1.84 27.67 1.63
CA GLU A 40 1.39 26.66 0.66
C GLU A 40 1.04 27.25 -0.70
N LEU A 41 0.65 28.51 -0.77
CA LEU A 41 0.42 29.27 -2.00
C LEU A 41 1.71 29.91 -2.56
N GLY A 42 2.78 29.96 -1.76
CA GLY A 42 4.04 30.60 -2.15
C GLY A 42 4.01 32.13 -2.16
N THR A 43 2.98 32.76 -1.60
CA THR A 43 2.87 34.24 -1.49
C THR A 43 3.82 34.82 -0.46
N ILE A 44 4.14 34.04 0.57
CA ILE A 44 5.15 34.35 1.58
C ILE A 44 6.09 33.13 1.71
N LYS A 45 7.39 33.42 1.81
CA LYS A 45 8.41 32.40 2.06
C LYS A 45 8.58 32.19 3.57
N PRO A 46 8.46 30.95 4.11
CA PRO A 46 8.77 30.68 5.50
C PRO A 46 10.25 30.95 5.79
N SER A 47 10.57 31.39 7.00
CA SER A 47 11.95 31.54 7.48
C SER A 47 12.62 30.16 7.65
N ASP A 48 13.95 30.13 7.68
CA ASP A 48 14.70 28.87 7.91
C ASP A 48 14.33 28.25 9.27
N PHE A 49 13.99 29.04 10.27
CA PHE A 49 13.48 28.58 11.57
C PHE A 49 12.14 27.83 11.40
N ILE A 50 11.20 28.42 10.67
CA ILE A 50 9.89 27.77 10.40
C ILE A 50 10.06 26.49 9.58
N ILE A 51 10.99 26.47 8.61
CA ILE A 51 11.29 25.24 7.85
C ILE A 51 11.86 24.16 8.77
N GLY A 52 12.73 24.50 9.70
CA GLY A 52 13.24 23.55 10.71
C GLY A 52 12.11 22.99 11.59
N GLN A 53 11.17 23.83 12.02
CA GLN A 53 10.00 23.39 12.79
C GLN A 53 9.07 22.49 11.94
N LEU A 54 8.79 22.85 10.69
CA LEU A 54 8.02 22.03 9.75
C LEU A 54 8.67 20.66 9.53
N SER A 55 9.99 20.63 9.37
CA SER A 55 10.78 19.41 9.25
C SER A 55 10.57 18.48 10.46
N SER A 56 10.72 19.04 11.66
CA SER A 56 10.57 18.27 12.91
C SER A 56 9.15 17.76 13.15
N ILE A 57 8.14 18.63 12.97
CA ILE A 57 6.72 18.29 13.23
C ILE A 57 6.18 17.32 12.20
N LEU A 58 6.51 17.54 10.91
CA LEU A 58 5.98 16.74 9.80
C LEU A 58 6.85 15.52 9.52
N LYS A 59 7.98 15.36 10.22
CA LYS A 59 8.92 14.24 10.02
C LYS A 59 9.35 14.10 8.56
N TYR A 60 9.79 15.20 7.97
CA TYR A 60 10.43 15.26 6.66
C TYR A 60 11.76 15.99 6.79
N ARG A 61 12.76 15.56 6.04
CA ARG A 61 14.03 16.29 6.00
C ARG A 61 13.84 17.68 5.40
N VAL A 62 14.67 18.62 5.82
CA VAL A 62 14.65 19.98 5.25
C VAL A 62 14.79 19.96 3.72
N SER A 63 15.58 19.02 3.18
CA SER A 63 15.79 18.82 1.74
C SER A 63 14.48 18.58 0.98
N PHE A 64 13.49 17.93 1.59
CA PHE A 64 12.17 17.65 0.99
C PHE A 64 11.46 18.91 0.50
N PHE A 65 11.51 20.00 1.29
CA PHE A 65 10.81 21.25 0.97
C PHE A 65 11.42 22.02 -0.23
N TYR A 66 12.62 21.62 -0.65
CA TYR A 66 13.32 22.20 -1.79
C TYR A 66 13.35 21.26 -3.01
N LYS A 67 12.81 20.04 -2.88
CA LYS A 67 12.84 19.04 -3.93
C LYS A 67 11.77 19.35 -4.99
N PRO A 68 12.12 19.42 -6.29
CA PRO A 68 11.14 19.60 -7.35
C PRO A 68 10.10 18.47 -7.33
N LEU A 69 8.89 18.78 -7.79
CA LEU A 69 7.87 17.76 -7.96
C LEU A 69 8.24 16.88 -9.15
N PRO A 70 7.93 15.57 -9.10
CA PRO A 70 8.08 14.72 -10.27
C PRO A 70 7.28 15.28 -11.46
N GLU A 71 7.84 15.19 -12.65
CA GLU A 71 7.10 15.40 -13.88
C GLU A 71 5.95 14.38 -13.91
N ASN A 72 4.76 14.75 -14.34
CA ASN A 72 3.57 13.90 -14.32
C ASN A 72 3.05 13.50 -12.92
N THR A 73 2.61 14.48 -12.14
CA THR A 73 1.98 14.25 -10.82
C THR A 73 0.53 13.78 -10.91
N SER A 74 -0.09 13.76 -12.10
CA SER A 74 -1.45 13.28 -12.29
C SER A 74 -1.49 11.77 -12.45
N ALA A 75 -2.36 11.11 -11.71
CA ALA A 75 -2.69 9.70 -11.96
C ALA A 75 -3.32 9.58 -13.36
N ASN A 76 -2.88 8.59 -14.14
CA ASN A 76 -3.44 8.34 -15.48
C ASN A 76 -4.81 7.66 -15.40
N SER A 77 -5.17 7.15 -14.23
CA SER A 77 -6.44 6.48 -13.97
C SER A 77 -7.09 6.96 -12.67
N ALA A 78 -8.36 6.62 -12.50
CA ALA A 78 -9.06 6.84 -11.25
C ALA A 78 -8.37 6.06 -10.11
N VAL A 79 -8.39 6.60 -8.90
CA VAL A 79 -7.88 5.91 -7.72
C VAL A 79 -9.05 5.19 -7.06
N TYR A 80 -9.01 3.87 -7.05
CA TYR A 80 -10.06 3.02 -6.49
C TYR A 80 -9.82 2.82 -5.00
N PHE A 81 -10.67 3.41 -4.16
CA PHE A 81 -10.66 3.20 -2.72
C PHE A 81 -11.83 2.31 -2.34
N ARG A 82 -11.60 1.07 -1.91
CA ARG A 82 -12.62 0.08 -1.54
C ARG A 82 -13.70 0.62 -0.57
N SER A 83 -13.41 1.62 0.23
CA SER A 83 -14.37 2.21 1.18
C SER A 83 -14.67 3.68 0.91
N GLN A 84 -14.90 4.06 -0.36
CA GLN A 84 -15.10 5.47 -0.73
C GLN A 84 -16.14 6.23 0.12
N ARG A 85 -17.21 5.56 0.56
CA ARG A 85 -18.33 6.21 1.27
C ARG A 85 -18.06 6.50 2.73
N SER A 86 -17.33 5.64 3.42
CA SER A 86 -17.06 5.79 4.86
C SER A 86 -15.78 6.57 5.14
N THR A 87 -14.99 6.84 4.09
CA THR A 87 -13.69 7.51 4.20
C THR A 87 -13.83 9.00 3.95
N THR A 88 -13.33 9.80 4.89
CA THR A 88 -13.36 11.26 4.76
C THR A 88 -12.45 11.72 3.61
N LYS A 89 -12.79 12.87 2.98
CA LYS A 89 -11.96 13.52 1.96
C LYS A 89 -10.53 13.76 2.48
N LYS A 90 -10.40 14.08 3.77
CA LYS A 90 -9.10 14.25 4.47
C LYS A 90 -8.25 12.99 4.39
N ALA A 91 -8.82 11.82 4.71
CA ALA A 91 -8.11 10.54 4.68
C ALA A 91 -7.74 10.10 3.26
N LYS A 92 -8.62 10.28 2.28
CA LYS A 92 -8.31 10.00 0.87
C LYS A 92 -7.15 10.86 0.36
N ASN A 93 -7.13 12.14 0.70
CA ASN A 93 -6.05 13.03 0.32
C ASN A 93 -4.73 12.62 1.00
N ALA A 94 -4.76 12.25 2.28
CA ALA A 94 -3.57 11.76 2.98
C ALA A 94 -3.02 10.48 2.32
N ALA A 95 -3.87 9.53 1.98
CA ALA A 95 -3.47 8.31 1.27
C ALA A 95 -2.84 8.62 -0.10
N ARG A 96 -3.40 9.56 -0.87
CA ARG A 96 -2.82 10.00 -2.16
C ARG A 96 -1.43 10.63 -2.01
N GLU A 97 -1.21 11.42 -0.97
CA GLU A 97 0.10 12.03 -0.74
C GLU A 97 1.13 11.00 -0.26
N LYS A 98 0.73 10.05 0.57
CA LYS A 98 1.60 8.91 0.94
C LYS A 98 1.98 8.08 -0.28
N LEU A 99 1.03 7.84 -1.19
CA LEU A 99 1.28 7.22 -2.48
C LEU A 99 2.34 7.97 -3.29
N SER A 100 2.23 9.30 -3.36
CA SER A 100 3.22 10.13 -4.06
C SER A 100 4.63 9.95 -3.50
N ILE A 101 4.76 9.79 -2.17
CA ILE A 101 6.04 9.52 -1.52
C ILE A 101 6.60 8.14 -1.91
N PHE A 102 5.76 7.11 -1.91
CA PHE A 102 6.20 5.77 -2.33
C PHE A 102 6.66 5.76 -3.81
N ARG A 103 5.99 6.52 -4.68
CA ARG A 103 6.46 6.73 -6.06
C ARG A 103 7.83 7.38 -6.11
N GLU A 104 8.12 8.33 -5.23
CA GLU A 104 9.45 8.94 -5.17
C GLU A 104 10.51 7.95 -4.71
N ILE A 105 10.17 7.04 -3.78
CA ILE A 105 11.05 5.92 -3.39
C ILE A 105 11.30 5.02 -4.61
N ASN A 106 10.25 4.63 -5.32
CA ASN A 106 10.37 3.81 -6.52
C ASN A 106 11.23 4.50 -7.61
N ASN A 107 10.99 5.78 -7.87
CA ASN A 107 11.75 6.56 -8.85
C ASN A 107 13.22 6.74 -8.44
N TYR A 108 13.51 6.80 -7.14
CA TYR A 108 14.89 6.79 -6.66
C TYR A 108 15.58 5.48 -6.99
N LEU A 109 14.94 4.35 -6.70
CA LEU A 109 15.49 3.01 -6.96
C LEU A 109 15.67 2.74 -8.46
N LEU A 110 14.78 3.23 -9.31
CA LEU A 110 14.86 3.12 -10.77
C LEU A 110 16.12 3.79 -11.38
N GLN A 111 16.85 4.60 -10.63
CA GLN A 111 18.14 5.15 -11.07
C GLN A 111 19.26 4.10 -11.00
N TYR A 112 19.07 3.02 -10.26
CA TYR A 112 20.08 2.01 -9.98
C TYR A 112 19.69 0.61 -10.44
N VAL A 113 18.38 0.30 -10.49
CA VAL A 113 17.88 -1.05 -10.78
C VAL A 113 16.70 -1.00 -11.75
N ASP A 114 16.57 -2.05 -12.55
CA ASP A 114 15.38 -2.29 -13.38
C ASP A 114 14.38 -3.17 -12.62
N PHE A 115 13.17 -2.67 -12.41
CA PHE A 115 12.08 -3.48 -11.91
C PHE A 115 11.38 -4.26 -13.05
N PRO A 116 10.70 -5.38 -12.73
CA PRO A 116 9.84 -6.06 -13.69
C PRO A 116 8.85 -5.07 -14.31
N LYS A 117 8.73 -5.12 -15.64
CA LYS A 117 7.74 -4.30 -16.35
C LYS A 117 6.32 -4.85 -16.11
N ALA A 118 5.33 -3.96 -16.13
CA ALA A 118 3.93 -4.35 -16.03
C ALA A 118 3.57 -5.37 -17.13
N ASN A 119 3.15 -6.54 -16.69
CA ASN A 119 2.77 -7.69 -17.54
C ASN A 119 1.34 -8.12 -17.19
N LEU A 120 0.38 -7.21 -17.44
CA LEU A 120 -1.04 -7.47 -17.24
C LEU A 120 -1.70 -7.65 -18.61
N PRO A 121 -2.59 -8.65 -18.76
CA PRO A 121 -3.34 -8.81 -20.00
C PRO A 121 -4.31 -7.65 -20.20
N VAL A 122 -4.49 -7.25 -21.45
CA VAL A 122 -5.45 -6.21 -21.83
C VAL A 122 -6.66 -6.90 -22.45
N PHE A 123 -7.84 -6.58 -21.96
CA PHE A 123 -9.10 -7.09 -22.48
C PHE A 123 -9.77 -6.02 -23.32
N GLU A 124 -9.92 -6.28 -24.61
CA GLU A 124 -10.58 -5.36 -25.54
C GLU A 124 -12.11 -5.40 -25.40
N GLY A 125 -12.77 -4.30 -25.72
CA GLY A 125 -14.23 -4.21 -25.76
C GLY A 125 -14.91 -3.91 -24.42
N TYR A 126 -14.12 -3.61 -23.39
CA TYR A 126 -14.63 -3.16 -22.10
C TYR A 126 -14.99 -1.68 -22.17
N ASN A 127 -16.17 -1.31 -21.74
CA ASN A 127 -16.56 0.09 -21.61
C ASN A 127 -17.45 0.31 -20.37
N ILE A 128 -17.53 1.56 -19.92
CA ILE A 128 -18.28 1.99 -18.72
C ILE A 128 -19.75 1.55 -18.72
N ASN A 129 -20.34 1.37 -19.90
CA ASN A 129 -21.77 1.05 -20.03
C ASN A 129 -22.05 -0.46 -19.98
N ARG A 130 -21.03 -1.31 -20.01
CA ARG A 130 -21.18 -2.76 -19.94
C ARG A 130 -21.00 -3.25 -18.51
N GLU A 131 -22.07 -3.77 -17.93
CA GLU A 131 -22.03 -4.55 -16.71
C GLU A 131 -21.52 -5.95 -17.02
N LEU A 132 -20.58 -6.46 -16.25
CA LEU A 132 -20.08 -7.82 -16.39
C LEU A 132 -20.93 -8.80 -15.61
N SER A 133 -21.25 -9.89 -16.24
CA SER A 133 -21.81 -11.06 -15.57
C SER A 133 -20.74 -11.77 -14.74
N LEU A 134 -21.18 -12.61 -13.80
CA LEU A 134 -20.28 -13.48 -13.06
C LEU A 134 -19.47 -14.38 -14.01
N GLU A 135 -20.10 -14.90 -15.09
CA GLU A 135 -19.46 -15.73 -16.10
C GLU A 135 -18.37 -14.96 -16.89
N ASP A 136 -18.64 -13.71 -17.28
CA ASP A 136 -17.63 -12.86 -17.93
C ASP A 136 -16.38 -12.74 -17.03
N ILE A 137 -16.59 -12.51 -15.74
CA ILE A 137 -15.52 -12.32 -14.75
C ILE A 137 -14.76 -13.61 -14.48
N GLU A 138 -15.45 -14.76 -14.39
CA GLU A 138 -14.81 -16.07 -14.32
C GLU A 138 -13.85 -16.30 -15.50
N ASN A 139 -14.35 -16.04 -16.70
CA ASN A 139 -13.56 -16.20 -17.93
C ASN A 139 -12.33 -15.27 -17.92
N ILE A 140 -12.49 -14.02 -17.51
CA ILE A 140 -11.37 -13.06 -17.40
C ILE A 140 -10.36 -13.53 -16.35
N ALA A 141 -10.80 -13.94 -15.17
CA ALA A 141 -9.93 -14.42 -14.11
C ALA A 141 -9.13 -15.66 -14.56
N MET A 142 -9.77 -16.57 -15.28
CA MET A 142 -9.11 -17.75 -15.86
C MET A 142 -8.10 -17.37 -16.94
N GLN A 143 -8.41 -16.44 -17.83
CA GLN A 143 -7.47 -15.95 -18.84
C GLN A 143 -6.24 -15.28 -18.21
N VAL A 144 -6.40 -14.53 -17.09
CA VAL A 144 -5.27 -13.97 -16.32
C VAL A 144 -4.41 -15.10 -15.74
N ARG A 145 -5.03 -16.14 -15.17
CA ARG A 145 -4.30 -17.29 -14.65
C ARG A 145 -3.54 -18.03 -15.74
N GLU A 146 -4.14 -18.21 -16.91
CA GLU A 146 -3.51 -18.84 -18.07
C GLU A 146 -2.34 -17.98 -18.60
N PHE A 147 -2.56 -16.68 -18.75
CA PHE A 147 -1.53 -15.73 -19.19
C PHE A 147 -0.30 -15.73 -18.26
N TRP A 148 -0.52 -15.85 -16.96
CA TRP A 148 0.56 -15.97 -15.97
C TRP A 148 0.99 -17.40 -15.68
N GLN A 149 0.44 -18.39 -16.36
CA GLN A 149 0.76 -19.81 -16.23
C GLN A 149 0.59 -20.34 -14.80
N LEU A 150 -0.45 -19.89 -14.09
CA LEU A 150 -0.71 -20.27 -12.69
C LEU A 150 -1.43 -21.63 -12.55
N GLY A 151 -1.98 -22.19 -13.65
CA GLY A 151 -2.86 -23.33 -13.59
C GLY A 151 -4.15 -23.07 -12.83
N ILE A 152 -4.86 -24.12 -12.45
CA ILE A 152 -6.17 -24.06 -11.78
C ILE A 152 -6.09 -24.33 -10.27
N GLY A 153 -4.92 -24.65 -9.75
CA GLY A 153 -4.70 -24.95 -8.32
C GLY A 153 -4.54 -23.73 -7.43
N PRO A 154 -4.31 -23.94 -6.12
CA PRO A 154 -3.99 -22.86 -5.20
C PRO A 154 -2.74 -22.10 -5.63
N ILE A 155 -2.75 -20.78 -5.44
CA ILE A 155 -1.59 -19.91 -5.67
C ILE A 155 -0.71 -19.97 -4.43
N ASP A 156 0.57 -20.27 -4.58
CA ASP A 156 1.48 -20.39 -3.43
C ASP A 156 1.81 -19.06 -2.77
N ASN A 157 2.21 -18.06 -3.54
CA ASN A 157 2.52 -16.72 -3.05
C ASN A 157 2.00 -15.69 -4.05
N LEU A 158 0.85 -15.10 -3.73
CA LEU A 158 0.21 -14.11 -4.60
C LEU A 158 1.02 -12.83 -4.69
N THR A 159 1.56 -12.34 -3.57
CA THR A 159 2.38 -11.12 -3.53
C THR A 159 3.57 -11.25 -4.47
N ALA A 160 4.26 -12.39 -4.46
CA ALA A 160 5.40 -12.63 -5.35
C ALA A 160 4.98 -12.66 -6.83
N ILE A 161 3.85 -13.27 -7.15
CA ILE A 161 3.32 -13.31 -8.53
C ILE A 161 3.01 -11.91 -9.03
N LEU A 162 2.32 -11.10 -8.23
CA LEU A 162 1.98 -9.73 -8.59
C LEU A 162 3.24 -8.90 -8.85
N GLN A 163 4.22 -8.98 -7.95
CA GLN A 163 5.48 -8.24 -8.09
C GLN A 163 6.32 -8.74 -9.28
N LYS A 164 6.35 -10.05 -9.56
CA LYS A 164 7.00 -10.61 -10.76
C LYS A 164 6.38 -10.06 -12.05
N ASN A 165 5.09 -9.75 -12.03
CA ASN A 165 4.37 -9.15 -13.16
C ASN A 165 4.34 -7.61 -13.12
N GLY A 166 5.27 -7.00 -12.40
CA GLY A 166 5.52 -5.56 -12.44
C GLY A 166 4.55 -4.70 -11.63
N ILE A 167 3.81 -5.28 -10.70
CA ILE A 167 2.94 -4.53 -9.79
C ILE A 167 3.74 -4.10 -8.56
N MET A 168 3.83 -2.79 -8.31
CA MET A 168 4.49 -2.24 -7.14
C MET A 168 3.56 -2.30 -5.94
N ILE A 169 3.95 -3.01 -4.90
CA ILE A 169 3.13 -3.22 -3.70
C ILE A 169 3.80 -2.58 -2.50
N SER A 170 3.06 -1.74 -1.78
CA SER A 170 3.47 -1.21 -0.49
C SER A 170 2.41 -1.48 0.57
N VAL A 171 2.87 -1.66 1.79
CA VAL A 171 2.01 -1.74 2.96
C VAL A 171 2.35 -0.55 3.84
N MET A 172 1.34 0.21 4.23
CA MET A 172 1.54 1.41 5.03
C MET A 172 0.38 1.64 6.00
N ASP A 173 0.67 2.30 7.10
CA ASP A 173 -0.39 2.80 7.97
C ASP A 173 -1.11 3.97 7.28
N LEU A 174 -2.34 3.74 6.89
CA LEU A 174 -3.19 4.77 6.28
C LEU A 174 -3.86 5.66 7.32
N ASN A 175 -3.57 5.45 8.63
CA ASN A 175 -4.19 6.20 9.75
C ASN A 175 -5.74 6.23 9.68
N ASN A 176 -6.33 5.25 9.00
CA ASN A 176 -7.77 5.16 8.82
C ASN A 176 -8.21 3.71 8.64
N LYS A 177 -8.81 3.13 9.67
CA LYS A 177 -9.35 1.75 9.69
C LYS A 177 -10.39 1.46 8.59
N LYS A 178 -10.78 2.47 7.81
CA LYS A 178 -11.77 2.33 6.75
C LYS A 178 -11.16 2.22 5.35
N ILE A 179 -9.87 2.45 5.20
CA ILE A 179 -9.16 2.23 3.93
C ILE A 179 -8.38 0.93 4.09
N ASP A 180 -8.86 -0.12 3.48
CA ASP A 180 -8.25 -1.44 3.53
C ASP A 180 -7.13 -1.59 2.50
N ALA A 181 -7.41 -1.20 1.26
CA ALA A 181 -6.47 -1.21 0.14
C ALA A 181 -6.92 -0.20 -0.92
N PHE A 182 -6.07 0.10 -1.85
CA PHE A 182 -6.40 0.78 -3.11
C PHE A 182 -5.33 0.56 -4.17
N SER A 183 -5.73 0.69 -5.43
CA SER A 183 -4.83 0.55 -6.58
C SER A 183 -4.93 1.74 -7.52
N VAL A 184 -3.86 1.94 -8.32
CA VAL A 184 -3.78 3.03 -9.29
C VAL A 184 -2.67 2.77 -10.30
N TRP A 185 -2.84 3.29 -11.51
CA TRP A 185 -1.81 3.35 -12.52
C TRP A 185 -1.13 4.74 -12.55
N TYR A 186 0.20 4.76 -12.53
CA TYR A 186 1.02 5.94 -12.79
C TYR A 186 2.08 5.61 -13.83
N ASP A 187 2.14 6.38 -14.92
CA ASP A 187 3.19 6.25 -15.94
C ASP A 187 3.43 4.80 -16.41
N SER A 188 2.34 4.08 -16.65
CA SER A 188 2.33 2.66 -17.04
C SER A 188 2.84 1.68 -15.97
N ILE A 189 3.00 2.10 -14.73
CA ILE A 189 3.34 1.25 -13.59
C ILE A 189 2.09 1.09 -12.71
N PRO A 190 1.64 -0.13 -12.45
CA PRO A 190 0.54 -0.40 -11.52
C PRO A 190 1.04 -0.45 -10.08
N TYR A 191 0.32 0.22 -9.18
CA TYR A 191 0.60 0.26 -7.76
C TYR A 191 -0.58 -0.30 -6.98
N ILE A 192 -0.30 -1.10 -5.95
CA ILE A 192 -1.26 -1.55 -4.94
C ILE A 192 -0.76 -1.15 -3.55
N TYR A 193 -1.66 -0.59 -2.77
CA TYR A 193 -1.42 -0.20 -1.38
C TYR A 193 -2.36 -0.95 -0.47
N ILE A 194 -1.79 -1.51 0.61
CA ILE A 194 -2.53 -2.27 1.62
C ILE A 194 -2.31 -1.61 2.98
N SER A 195 -3.38 -1.48 3.76
CA SER A 195 -3.28 -1.01 5.14
C SER A 195 -2.63 -2.05 6.05
N THR A 196 -1.76 -1.59 6.97
CA THR A 196 -1.10 -2.43 7.98
C THR A 196 -2.05 -3.09 8.97
N ASP A 197 -3.30 -2.62 9.06
CA ASP A 197 -4.30 -3.11 10.02
C ASP A 197 -4.79 -4.55 9.76
N LYS A 198 -4.30 -5.21 8.72
CA LYS A 198 -4.74 -6.55 8.31
C LYS A 198 -3.85 -7.65 8.89
N TYR A 199 -4.44 -8.49 9.72
CA TYR A 199 -3.72 -9.48 10.52
C TYR A 199 -3.74 -10.90 9.94
N SER A 200 -4.44 -11.16 8.80
CA SER A 200 -4.44 -12.50 8.23
C SER A 200 -3.98 -12.52 6.78
N ASN A 201 -3.19 -13.54 6.43
CA ASN A 201 -2.72 -13.73 5.07
C ASN A 201 -3.87 -13.94 4.09
N ALA A 202 -4.91 -14.65 4.50
CA ALA A 202 -6.09 -14.88 3.67
C ALA A 202 -6.79 -13.57 3.29
N ARG A 203 -6.88 -12.63 4.22
CA ARG A 203 -7.46 -11.31 3.99
C ARG A 203 -6.56 -10.46 3.10
N LEU A 204 -5.25 -10.43 3.37
CA LEU A 204 -4.27 -9.76 2.52
C LEU A 204 -4.35 -10.25 1.06
N ARG A 205 -4.42 -11.56 0.85
CA ARG A 205 -4.52 -12.17 -0.48
C ARG A 205 -5.81 -11.77 -1.21
N PHE A 206 -6.94 -11.75 -0.48
CA PHE A 206 -8.21 -11.32 -1.07
C PHE A 206 -8.16 -9.85 -1.47
N ASP A 207 -7.63 -8.98 -0.61
CA ASP A 207 -7.48 -7.55 -0.91
C ASP A 207 -6.53 -7.33 -2.10
N LEU A 208 -5.41 -8.04 -2.18
CA LEU A 208 -4.50 -8.00 -3.35
C LEU A 208 -5.17 -8.46 -4.64
N ALA A 209 -5.96 -9.54 -4.60
CA ALA A 209 -6.68 -10.03 -5.78
C ALA A 209 -7.83 -9.10 -6.19
N HIS A 210 -8.49 -8.44 -5.23
CA HIS A 210 -9.50 -7.43 -5.47
C HIS A 210 -8.90 -6.20 -6.17
N GLU A 211 -7.77 -5.71 -5.68
CA GLU A 211 -7.06 -4.59 -6.31
C GLU A 211 -6.51 -4.95 -7.70
N LEU A 212 -6.07 -6.20 -7.89
CA LEU A 212 -5.75 -6.71 -9.22
C LEU A 212 -6.98 -6.66 -10.15
N GLY A 213 -8.15 -7.01 -9.64
CA GLY A 213 -9.42 -6.87 -10.36
C GLY A 213 -9.64 -5.44 -10.86
N HIS A 214 -9.44 -4.43 -10.00
CA HIS A 214 -9.53 -3.03 -10.43
C HIS A 214 -8.50 -2.64 -11.49
N LEU A 215 -7.25 -3.10 -11.35
CA LEU A 215 -6.18 -2.81 -12.32
C LEU A 215 -6.46 -3.43 -13.70
N ILE A 216 -7.16 -4.55 -13.76
CA ILE A 216 -7.47 -5.28 -15.01
C ILE A 216 -8.80 -4.84 -15.61
N LEU A 217 -9.87 -4.85 -14.79
CA LEU A 217 -11.23 -4.64 -15.29
C LEU A 217 -11.57 -3.17 -15.47
N HIS A 218 -11.03 -2.29 -14.63
CA HIS A 218 -11.51 -0.91 -14.50
C HIS A 218 -10.48 0.13 -14.96
N ASN A 219 -9.29 -0.31 -15.42
CA ASN A 219 -8.24 0.61 -15.86
C ASN A 219 -8.70 1.49 -17.04
N ASN A 220 -8.58 2.81 -16.87
CA ASN A 220 -8.95 3.84 -17.88
C ASN A 220 -10.42 3.82 -18.34
N VAL A 221 -11.29 3.03 -17.68
CA VAL A 221 -12.71 2.93 -18.01
C VAL A 221 -13.52 3.98 -17.24
N PHE A 222 -13.12 4.27 -16.01
CA PHE A 222 -13.83 5.17 -15.10
C PHE A 222 -12.97 6.36 -14.70
N ASN A 223 -13.61 7.52 -14.53
CA ASN A 223 -13.00 8.70 -13.97
C ASN A 223 -13.42 8.92 -12.50
N ASN A 224 -12.89 9.95 -11.83
CA ASN A 224 -13.22 10.21 -10.43
C ASN A 224 -14.70 10.60 -10.22
N GLU A 225 -15.36 11.21 -11.22
CA GLU A 225 -16.77 11.59 -11.16
C GLU A 225 -17.67 10.35 -11.24
N ASP A 226 -17.31 9.37 -12.09
CA ASP A 226 -18.02 8.09 -12.18
C ASP A 226 -17.99 7.36 -10.84
N LEU A 227 -16.87 7.43 -10.11
CA LEU A 227 -16.72 6.82 -8.79
C LEU A 227 -17.54 7.52 -7.68
N GLU A 228 -18.02 8.73 -7.90
CA GLU A 228 -18.99 9.39 -7.01
C GLU A 228 -20.40 8.85 -7.19
N ASN A 229 -20.71 8.26 -8.36
CA ASN A 229 -21.99 7.62 -8.61
C ASN A 229 -22.11 6.31 -7.83
N LYS A 230 -23.14 6.23 -6.98
CA LYS A 230 -23.36 5.10 -6.06
C LYS A 230 -23.61 3.77 -6.77
N VAL A 231 -24.28 3.79 -7.91
CA VAL A 231 -24.63 2.59 -8.67
C VAL A 231 -23.38 2.05 -9.34
N ILE A 232 -22.63 2.92 -10.02
CA ILE A 232 -21.38 2.56 -10.67
C ILE A 232 -20.39 2.01 -9.63
N PHE A 233 -20.20 2.75 -8.53
CA PHE A 233 -19.27 2.34 -7.48
C PHE A 233 -19.60 0.94 -6.91
N LYS A 234 -20.89 0.69 -6.59
CA LYS A 234 -21.31 -0.62 -6.08
C LYS A 234 -21.04 -1.74 -7.09
N ARG A 235 -21.26 -1.47 -8.38
CA ARG A 235 -21.03 -2.43 -9.46
C ARG A 235 -19.54 -2.80 -9.56
N ILE A 236 -18.66 -1.83 -9.69
CA ILE A 236 -17.22 -2.10 -9.85
C ILE A 236 -16.60 -2.78 -8.64
N GLU A 237 -17.06 -2.47 -7.41
CA GLU A 237 -16.65 -3.19 -6.21
C GLU A 237 -17.10 -4.66 -6.26
N GLN A 238 -18.32 -4.92 -6.71
CA GLN A 238 -18.83 -6.28 -6.84
C GLN A 238 -18.08 -7.05 -7.94
N GLU A 239 -17.80 -6.43 -9.08
CA GLU A 239 -16.98 -7.01 -10.15
C GLU A 239 -15.57 -7.37 -9.66
N ALA A 240 -14.94 -6.49 -8.87
CA ALA A 240 -13.63 -6.75 -8.27
C ALA A 240 -13.68 -7.86 -7.20
N ASP A 241 -14.74 -7.93 -6.38
CA ASP A 241 -14.93 -9.02 -5.41
C ASP A 241 -15.12 -10.37 -6.12
N TRP A 242 -15.91 -10.43 -7.18
CA TRP A 242 -16.09 -11.62 -8.00
C TRP A 242 -14.78 -12.05 -8.69
N PHE A 243 -14.04 -11.08 -9.24
CA PHE A 243 -12.72 -11.35 -9.82
C PHE A 243 -11.76 -11.96 -8.78
N ALA A 244 -11.69 -11.37 -7.60
CA ALA A 244 -10.85 -11.88 -6.52
C ALA A 244 -11.20 -13.31 -6.12
N ALA A 245 -12.50 -13.58 -5.99
CA ALA A 245 -13.00 -14.92 -5.67
C ALA A 245 -12.67 -15.94 -6.76
N ALA A 246 -12.94 -15.62 -8.04
CA ALA A 246 -12.65 -16.47 -9.18
C ALA A 246 -11.15 -16.69 -9.36
N PHE A 247 -10.35 -15.64 -9.23
CA PHE A 247 -8.90 -15.71 -9.37
C PHE A 247 -8.23 -16.55 -8.28
N LEU A 248 -8.68 -16.46 -7.03
CA LEU A 248 -8.15 -17.25 -5.92
C LEU A 248 -8.70 -18.65 -5.83
N LEU A 249 -9.97 -18.85 -6.21
CA LEU A 249 -10.75 -20.08 -6.07
C LEU A 249 -11.43 -20.44 -7.41
N PRO A 250 -10.67 -20.84 -8.44
CA PRO A 250 -11.23 -21.20 -9.75
C PRO A 250 -12.32 -22.25 -9.63
N GLU A 251 -13.48 -22.05 -10.27
CA GLU A 251 -14.64 -22.93 -10.20
C GLU A 251 -14.26 -24.39 -10.47
N ILE A 252 -13.60 -24.64 -11.60
CA ILE A 252 -13.27 -25.99 -12.11
C ILE A 252 -12.47 -26.86 -11.13
N SER A 253 -11.77 -26.25 -10.19
CA SER A 253 -10.96 -26.97 -9.21
C SER A 253 -11.50 -26.83 -7.79
N PHE A 254 -12.07 -25.67 -7.45
CA PHE A 254 -12.61 -25.42 -6.12
C PHE A 254 -13.87 -26.25 -5.86
N GLU A 255 -14.79 -26.40 -6.83
CA GLU A 255 -16.01 -27.23 -6.69
C GLU A 255 -15.69 -28.67 -6.27
N LYS A 256 -14.61 -29.24 -6.82
CA LYS A 256 -14.18 -30.64 -6.52
C LYS A 256 -13.73 -30.82 -5.08
N ASP A 257 -13.37 -29.75 -4.42
CA ASP A 257 -12.97 -29.75 -3.01
C ASP A 257 -14.16 -29.61 -2.06
N ILE A 258 -15.36 -29.25 -2.55
CA ILE A 258 -16.56 -29.04 -1.73
C ILE A 258 -17.36 -30.36 -1.62
N TYR A 259 -16.90 -31.23 -0.74
CA TYR A 259 -17.56 -32.52 -0.48
C TYR A 259 -18.16 -32.65 0.93
N SER A 260 -18.04 -31.62 1.77
CA SER A 260 -18.58 -31.62 3.14
C SER A 260 -19.05 -30.23 3.53
N THR A 261 -20.13 -30.17 4.29
CA THR A 261 -20.71 -28.96 4.87
C THR A 261 -20.29 -28.71 6.33
N SER A 262 -19.21 -29.36 6.79
CA SER A 262 -18.68 -29.11 8.14
C SER A 262 -17.73 -27.92 8.16
N ILE A 263 -17.79 -27.11 9.20
CA ILE A 263 -16.86 -25.99 9.37
C ILE A 263 -15.39 -26.45 9.41
N ASN A 264 -15.13 -27.65 9.96
CA ASN A 264 -13.80 -28.24 10.00
C ASN A 264 -13.26 -28.54 8.60
N HIS A 265 -14.12 -28.91 7.66
CA HIS A 265 -13.72 -29.07 6.26
C HIS A 265 -13.22 -27.74 5.67
N PHE A 266 -13.94 -26.64 5.89
CA PHE A 266 -13.52 -25.31 5.44
C PHE A 266 -12.23 -24.85 6.13
N ILE A 267 -11.97 -25.24 7.37
CA ILE A 267 -10.67 -24.97 8.02
C ILE A 267 -9.52 -25.70 7.27
N GLN A 268 -9.74 -26.94 6.80
CA GLN A 268 -8.74 -27.65 6.00
C GLN A 268 -8.57 -27.00 4.60
N LEU A 269 -9.69 -26.61 3.97
CA LEU A 269 -9.64 -25.89 2.70
C LEU A 269 -8.88 -24.55 2.82
N LYS A 270 -9.04 -23.83 3.93
CA LYS A 270 -8.25 -22.61 4.21
C LYS A 270 -6.76 -22.88 4.18
N LYS A 271 -6.31 -23.99 4.74
CA LYS A 271 -4.90 -24.38 4.69
C LYS A 271 -4.42 -24.66 3.27
N LYS A 272 -5.26 -25.29 2.44
CA LYS A 272 -4.97 -25.61 1.03
C LYS A 272 -4.97 -24.35 0.14
N TRP A 273 -6.08 -23.61 0.16
CA TRP A 273 -6.33 -22.49 -0.74
C TRP A 273 -5.76 -21.15 -0.26
N LYS A 274 -5.36 -21.08 1.01
CA LYS A 274 -4.89 -19.85 1.66
C LYS A 274 -5.92 -18.69 1.52
N ALA A 275 -7.20 -19.05 1.46
CA ALA A 275 -8.35 -18.15 1.39
C ALA A 275 -9.14 -18.19 2.70
N SER A 276 -9.87 -17.15 3.06
CA SER A 276 -10.68 -17.12 4.27
C SER A 276 -11.87 -18.07 4.17
N ILE A 277 -12.31 -18.62 5.30
CA ILE A 277 -13.52 -19.43 5.36
C ILE A 277 -14.70 -18.59 4.85
N GLY A 278 -14.77 -17.32 5.26
CA GLY A 278 -15.82 -16.42 4.81
C GLY A 278 -15.83 -16.26 3.29
N SER A 279 -14.68 -16.01 2.63
CA SER A 279 -14.62 -15.89 1.16
C SER A 279 -15.01 -17.19 0.45
N MET A 280 -14.61 -18.35 1.00
CA MET A 280 -15.01 -19.66 0.44
C MET A 280 -16.52 -19.89 0.56
N LEU A 281 -17.17 -19.46 1.64
CA LEU A 281 -18.63 -19.55 1.78
C LEU A 281 -19.37 -18.66 0.78
N TYR A 282 -18.92 -17.42 0.57
CA TYR A 282 -19.48 -16.56 -0.48
C TYR A 282 -19.25 -17.15 -1.86
N ARG A 283 -18.08 -17.72 -2.12
CA ARG A 283 -17.78 -18.41 -3.38
C ARG A 283 -18.72 -19.59 -3.62
N CYS A 284 -18.99 -20.42 -2.60
CA CYS A 284 -19.95 -21.50 -2.68
C CYS A 284 -21.38 -21.02 -2.98
N GLU A 285 -21.76 -19.85 -2.46
CA GLU A 285 -23.05 -19.21 -2.71
C GLU A 285 -23.14 -18.72 -4.16
N ASP A 286 -22.12 -17.99 -4.64
CA ASP A 286 -22.06 -17.48 -6.04
C ASP A 286 -22.11 -18.61 -7.06
N LEU A 287 -21.43 -19.73 -6.81
CA LEU A 287 -21.37 -20.89 -7.69
C LEU A 287 -22.52 -21.90 -7.45
N ASN A 288 -23.43 -21.65 -6.52
CA ASN A 288 -24.53 -22.56 -6.14
C ASN A 288 -24.06 -23.98 -5.75
N LEU A 289 -22.85 -24.11 -5.16
CA LEU A 289 -22.28 -25.41 -4.75
C LEU A 289 -22.95 -25.98 -3.50
N LEU A 290 -23.56 -25.15 -2.70
CA LEU A 290 -24.28 -25.48 -1.49
C LEU A 290 -25.68 -24.89 -1.48
N SER A 291 -26.64 -25.61 -0.92
CA SER A 291 -28.00 -25.09 -0.77
C SER A 291 -28.05 -23.88 0.19
N PRO A 292 -29.08 -22.99 0.07
CA PRO A 292 -29.24 -21.85 0.98
C PRO A 292 -29.25 -22.24 2.48
N ASN A 293 -29.81 -23.41 2.81
CA ASN A 293 -29.84 -23.89 4.19
C ASN A 293 -28.46 -24.31 4.70
N GLN A 294 -27.63 -24.92 3.83
CA GLN A 294 -26.26 -25.30 4.17
C GLN A 294 -25.36 -24.06 4.33
N ILE A 295 -25.50 -23.08 3.43
CA ILE A 295 -24.79 -21.79 3.55
C ILE A 295 -25.19 -21.09 4.84
N LYS A 296 -26.48 -21.00 5.14
CA LYS A 296 -26.99 -20.39 6.39
C LYS A 296 -26.39 -21.10 7.62
N TYR A 297 -26.45 -22.42 7.66
CA TYR A 297 -25.88 -23.21 8.75
C TYR A 297 -24.38 -22.90 8.97
N LEU A 298 -23.59 -22.84 7.90
CA LEU A 298 -22.17 -22.52 7.99
C LEU A 298 -21.93 -21.07 8.44
N LYS A 299 -22.69 -20.11 7.95
CA LYS A 299 -22.64 -18.70 8.40
C LYS A 299 -23.01 -18.56 9.89
N ASP A 300 -23.99 -19.36 10.37
CA ASP A 300 -24.36 -19.41 11.78
C ASP A 300 -23.22 -20.00 12.64
N GLN A 301 -22.53 -21.05 12.14
CA GLN A 301 -21.33 -21.61 12.79
C GLN A 301 -20.17 -20.58 12.85
N MET A 302 -19.96 -19.81 11.78
CA MET A 302 -18.99 -18.71 11.76
C MET A 302 -19.30 -17.65 12.83
N THR A 303 -20.59 -17.34 12.99
CA THR A 303 -21.05 -16.35 13.98
C THR A 303 -20.90 -16.89 15.40
N TYR A 304 -21.33 -18.12 15.65
CA TYR A 304 -21.25 -18.78 16.96
C TYR A 304 -19.79 -18.86 17.44
N ASN A 305 -18.86 -19.26 16.56
CA ASN A 305 -17.44 -19.38 16.87
C ASN A 305 -16.68 -18.05 16.79
N ARG A 306 -17.34 -16.93 16.45
CA ARG A 306 -16.73 -15.59 16.25
C ARG A 306 -15.67 -15.55 15.14
N TYR A 307 -15.75 -16.45 14.16
CA TYR A 307 -14.78 -16.57 13.06
C TYR A 307 -14.83 -15.38 12.09
N TRP A 308 -15.92 -14.61 12.03
CA TRP A 308 -15.95 -13.36 11.26
C TRP A 308 -14.91 -12.32 11.69
N LYS A 309 -14.43 -12.39 12.95
CA LYS A 309 -13.39 -11.48 13.45
C LYS A 309 -11.98 -12.06 13.32
N LYS A 310 -11.84 -13.34 13.65
CA LYS A 310 -10.59 -14.06 13.62
C LYS A 310 -10.88 -15.53 13.32
N GLU A 311 -10.38 -15.99 12.20
CA GLU A 311 -10.57 -17.37 11.77
C GLU A 311 -9.46 -18.29 12.32
N PRO A 312 -9.73 -19.61 12.43
CA PRO A 312 -8.67 -20.59 12.65
C PRO A 312 -7.55 -20.43 11.63
N LEU A 313 -6.32 -20.70 12.03
CA LEU A 313 -5.09 -20.63 11.23
C LEU A 313 -4.63 -19.21 10.82
N ASP A 314 -5.34 -18.14 11.15
CA ASP A 314 -4.92 -16.78 10.78
C ASP A 314 -3.50 -16.44 11.28
N GLU A 315 -3.12 -16.90 12.47
CA GLU A 315 -1.78 -16.66 13.03
C GLU A 315 -0.73 -17.69 12.56
N GLN A 316 -1.17 -18.81 12.00
CA GLN A 316 -0.29 -19.93 11.62
C GLN A 316 0.16 -19.81 10.16
N ILE A 317 -0.67 -19.20 9.31
CA ILE A 317 -0.33 -18.96 7.90
C ILE A 317 0.48 -17.66 7.83
N PRO A 318 1.78 -17.70 7.48
CA PRO A 318 2.62 -16.52 7.47
C PRO A 318 2.12 -15.50 6.43
N LEU A 319 2.25 -14.22 6.77
CA LEU A 319 1.91 -13.13 5.86
C LEU A 319 2.87 -13.11 4.67
N GLU A 320 2.30 -12.99 3.48
CA GLU A 320 3.05 -12.70 2.26
C GLU A 320 3.51 -11.23 2.30
N ARG A 321 4.82 -11.00 2.23
CA ARG A 321 5.38 -9.66 2.30
C ARG A 321 5.92 -9.22 0.95
N PRO A 322 5.69 -7.97 0.53
CA PRO A 322 6.39 -7.39 -0.61
C PRO A 322 7.91 -7.42 -0.40
N PHE A 323 8.66 -7.63 -1.47
CA PHE A 323 10.11 -7.81 -1.38
C PHE A 323 10.93 -7.02 -2.41
N LEU A 324 10.32 -6.53 -3.50
CA LEU A 324 11.08 -5.87 -4.58
C LEU A 324 11.89 -4.67 -4.08
N HIS A 325 11.26 -3.76 -3.34
CA HIS A 325 11.95 -2.57 -2.81
C HIS A 325 13.02 -2.95 -1.79
N LYS A 326 12.73 -3.94 -0.93
CA LYS A 326 13.73 -4.48 0.02
C LYS A 326 14.95 -5.03 -0.71
N GLN A 327 14.73 -5.84 -1.75
CA GLN A 327 15.82 -6.39 -2.54
C GLN A 327 16.61 -5.30 -3.27
N ALA A 328 15.91 -4.29 -3.83
CA ALA A 328 16.56 -3.19 -4.51
C ALA A 328 17.44 -2.37 -3.56
N PHE A 329 16.92 -1.99 -2.38
CA PHE A 329 17.71 -1.28 -1.38
C PHE A 329 18.92 -2.09 -0.90
N ASN A 330 18.71 -3.36 -0.56
CA ASN A 330 19.85 -4.22 -0.17
C ASN A 330 20.89 -4.26 -1.28
N LEU A 331 20.49 -4.44 -2.54
CA LEU A 331 21.41 -4.50 -3.66
C LEU A 331 22.25 -3.22 -3.80
N ILE A 332 21.63 -2.03 -3.72
CA ILE A 332 22.34 -0.76 -3.90
C ILE A 332 23.21 -0.39 -2.69
N LEU A 333 22.77 -0.75 -1.47
CA LEU A 333 23.53 -0.47 -0.25
C LEU A 333 24.71 -1.44 -0.08
N ASP A 334 24.50 -2.75 -0.28
CA ASP A 334 25.54 -3.77 -0.16
C ASP A 334 26.66 -3.58 -1.19
N ASN A 335 26.32 -3.07 -2.39
CA ASN A 335 27.30 -2.75 -3.43
C ASN A 335 27.84 -1.31 -3.35
N HIS A 336 27.53 -0.57 -2.28
CA HIS A 336 28.00 0.80 -2.05
C HIS A 336 27.71 1.78 -3.20
N LEU A 337 26.60 1.56 -3.94
CA LEU A 337 26.17 2.46 -5.02
C LEU A 337 25.57 3.75 -4.47
N THR A 338 25.12 3.73 -3.23
CA THR A 338 24.62 4.87 -2.46
C THR A 338 24.82 4.61 -0.97
N THR A 339 24.64 5.64 -0.16
CA THR A 339 24.68 5.57 1.29
C THR A 339 23.30 5.81 1.90
N PRO A 340 23.01 5.33 3.12
CA PRO A 340 21.77 5.65 3.82
C PRO A 340 21.47 7.15 3.85
N GLU A 341 22.48 7.99 4.10
CA GLU A 341 22.34 9.44 4.13
C GLU A 341 21.92 10.03 2.78
N GLU A 342 22.52 9.57 1.68
CA GLU A 342 22.15 9.99 0.32
C GLU A 342 20.73 9.53 -0.04
N VAL A 343 20.30 8.34 0.37
CA VAL A 343 18.92 7.86 0.22
C VAL A 343 17.95 8.82 0.91
N LEU A 344 18.22 9.09 2.19
CA LEU A 344 17.37 9.94 3.01
C LEU A 344 17.29 11.37 2.47
N ASP A 345 18.40 11.96 2.04
CA ASP A 345 18.43 13.30 1.47
C ASP A 345 17.76 13.37 0.10
N SER A 346 17.91 12.33 -0.71
CA SER A 346 17.32 12.26 -2.05
C SER A 346 15.81 12.09 -2.00
N ILE A 347 15.30 11.25 -1.09
CA ILE A 347 13.85 11.03 -0.91
C ILE A 347 13.26 12.15 -0.05
N GLY A 348 13.91 12.52 1.03
CA GLY A 348 13.51 13.61 1.92
C GLY A 348 12.53 13.18 3.02
N CYS A 349 12.33 11.88 3.24
CA CYS A 349 11.53 11.33 4.33
C CYS A 349 12.42 10.82 5.47
N ASP A 350 11.82 10.57 6.63
CA ASP A 350 12.50 9.90 7.73
C ASP A 350 12.82 8.45 7.36
N ALA A 351 13.89 7.90 7.95
CA ALA A 351 14.33 6.52 7.72
C ALA A 351 13.21 5.51 7.98
N GLU A 352 12.51 5.65 9.12
CA GLU A 352 11.42 4.75 9.53
C GLU A 352 10.32 4.65 8.46
N GLU A 353 9.96 5.75 7.81
CA GLU A 353 8.91 5.77 6.79
C GLU A 353 9.36 5.08 5.50
N ILE A 354 10.61 5.30 5.07
CA ILE A 354 11.16 4.61 3.89
C ILE A 354 11.31 3.12 4.16
N GLU A 355 11.78 2.74 5.36
CA GLU A 355 11.92 1.37 5.81
C GLU A 355 10.56 0.65 5.84
N GLU A 356 9.51 1.30 6.39
CA GLU A 356 8.15 0.77 6.41
C GLU A 356 7.63 0.52 4.98
N TYR A 357 7.69 1.53 4.11
CA TYR A 357 7.15 1.42 2.75
C TYR A 357 7.90 0.42 1.87
N SER A 358 9.16 0.17 2.17
CA SER A 358 10.06 -0.70 1.41
C SER A 358 10.27 -2.07 2.05
N PHE A 359 9.65 -2.35 3.21
CA PHE A 359 9.84 -3.57 3.99
C PHE A 359 11.30 -3.84 4.39
N LEU A 360 12.08 -2.79 4.60
CA LEU A 360 13.42 -2.92 5.16
C LEU A 360 13.35 -3.31 6.65
N GLU A 361 14.42 -3.91 7.13
CA GLU A 361 14.56 -4.10 8.57
C GLU A 361 14.74 -2.73 9.25
N PRO A 362 14.10 -2.50 10.40
CA PRO A 362 14.27 -1.26 11.14
C PRO A 362 15.75 -0.96 11.41
N GLY A 363 16.16 0.26 11.10
CA GLY A 363 17.56 0.71 11.26
C GLY A 363 18.47 0.51 10.05
N THR A 364 17.95 -0.06 8.94
CA THR A 364 18.72 -0.24 7.70
C THR A 364 19.22 1.10 7.13
N LEU A 365 18.40 2.15 7.23
CA LEU A 365 18.71 3.49 6.73
C LEU A 365 19.14 4.46 7.83
N GLN A 366 19.32 3.98 9.06
CA GLN A 366 19.90 4.83 10.09
C GLN A 366 21.38 5.05 9.82
N PRO A 367 21.87 6.29 9.93
CA PRO A 367 23.31 6.54 9.81
C PRO A 367 24.06 5.67 10.81
N SER A 368 24.97 4.84 10.34
CA SER A 368 25.84 4.11 11.25
C SER A 368 26.58 5.15 12.10
N ILE A 369 26.36 5.13 13.39
CA ILE A 369 27.24 5.87 14.31
C ILE A 369 28.62 5.24 14.08
N PRO A 370 29.63 5.98 13.60
CA PRO A 370 30.94 5.39 13.40
C PRO A 370 31.39 4.78 14.72
N GLU A 371 31.71 3.49 14.72
CA GLU A 371 32.25 2.80 15.91
C GLU A 371 33.59 3.39 16.39
N ASN A 372 34.14 4.30 15.62
CA ASN A 372 35.34 5.04 15.98
C ASN A 372 35.02 6.21 16.90
N VAL A 373 34.58 5.90 18.11
CA VAL A 373 34.72 6.82 19.20
C VAL A 373 36.22 7.01 19.41
N ILE A 374 36.73 8.20 19.08
CA ILE A 374 38.12 8.58 19.42
C ILE A 374 38.25 8.42 20.94
N ARG A 375 38.88 7.36 21.37
CA ARG A 375 39.23 7.18 22.78
C ARG A 375 40.37 8.14 23.11
N LEU A 376 40.07 9.16 23.89
CA LEU A 376 41.10 9.99 24.53
C LEU A 376 42.07 9.05 25.30
N LYS A 377 43.34 9.04 24.93
CA LYS A 377 44.36 8.34 25.68
C LYS A 377 44.56 9.16 26.97
N VAL A 378 43.94 8.75 28.05
CA VAL A 378 44.26 9.31 29.38
C VAL A 378 45.61 8.77 29.74
N THR A 379 46.67 9.56 29.49
CA THR A 379 47.96 9.35 30.10
C THR A 379 47.80 9.67 31.58
N SER A 380 47.93 8.64 32.40
CA SER A 380 47.89 8.76 33.84
C SER A 380 49.06 9.63 34.34
N THR A 381 48.83 10.89 34.52
CA THR A 381 49.50 11.74 35.56
C THR A 381 48.67 12.99 35.77
N GLN A 382 47.99 13.01 36.91
CA GLN A 382 47.54 14.19 37.65
C GLN A 382 46.87 15.33 36.83
N ASN A 383 45.55 15.20 36.62
CA ASN A 383 44.61 16.29 36.88
C ASN A 383 43.19 15.81 36.51
N ILE A 384 42.43 15.39 37.51
CA ILE A 384 41.02 15.16 37.41
C ILE A 384 40.35 16.53 37.24
N ILE A 385 39.98 16.88 36.03
CA ILE A 385 39.07 18.01 35.80
C ILE A 385 37.66 17.48 36.05
N ASN A 386 37.07 17.87 37.15
CA ASN A 386 35.72 17.54 37.53
C ASN A 386 34.73 18.38 36.69
N PHE A 387 34.10 17.80 35.70
CA PHE A 387 33.04 18.43 34.88
C PHE A 387 31.65 18.40 35.54
N SER A 388 31.57 18.53 36.86
CA SER A 388 30.29 18.58 37.58
C SER A 388 29.73 19.99 37.79
N LYS A 389 30.10 20.96 36.95
CA LYS A 389 29.46 22.29 36.92
C LYS A 389 29.59 22.92 35.56
N PHE A 390 28.58 22.64 34.71
CA PHE A 390 28.01 23.58 33.72
C PHE A 390 26.64 23.10 33.33
#